data_46c4b79ef0b9695e10c3c943d25a92aa
#
_entry.id   46c4b79ef0b9695e10c3c943d25a92aa
#
_cell.length_a   1.000
_cell.length_b   1.000
_cell.length_c   1.000
_cell.angle_alpha   90.00
_cell.angle_beta   90.00
_cell.angle_gamma   90.00
#
_symmetry.space_group_name_H-M   'P 1'
#
loop_
_entity.id
_entity.type
_entity.pdbx_description
1 polymer ?
#
loop_
_entity_poly.entity_id
_entity_poly.type
_entity_poly.pdbx_seq_one_letter_code
_entity_poly.pdbx_strand_id
1 'polypeptide(L)'
;MPELPVVFEVGSMIALVAILLADLLIVARRPHVPTLRESGIWVGVYVGLALIFAVLMLVFAGGDSAGQFLAGWLTEYSLSIDNLFVFVIIMARFSVPKKIQQEVLLLGIIIALVLRGIFILVGAQLIENFSWIFYIFGAWLIWTAIQQLRGEDEDDQKDSFIVRLLRRRVRLTDTFDGMKFRTHHDGVRHFTPLLVVLIAIGTTDLLFALDSIPAIFGITESPFIVFTANVFALMGLRQLYFLLGGLLERLVYLKYGIAVILAFIGVK
;
A
#
# COMPACT_ATOMS: atom_id res chain seq x y z
N MET A 1 -13.65 -25.77 7.75
CA MET A 1 -14.26 -24.50 7.27
C MET A 1 -15.20 -24.87 6.15
N PRO A 2 -16.39 -24.28 6.00
CA PRO A 2 -17.18 -24.51 4.81
C PRO A 2 -16.33 -24.03 3.61
N GLU A 3 -16.08 -24.95 2.67
CA GLU A 3 -15.39 -24.61 1.44
C GLU A 3 -16.22 -23.57 0.69
N LEU A 4 -15.59 -22.45 0.34
CA LEU A 4 -16.21 -21.42 -0.48
C LEU A 4 -16.62 -22.05 -1.82
N PRO A 5 -17.81 -21.75 -2.35
CA PRO A 5 -18.19 -22.21 -3.66
C PRO A 5 -17.17 -21.73 -4.70
N VAL A 6 -16.55 -22.62 -5.45
CA VAL A 6 -15.54 -22.29 -6.47
C VAL A 6 -16.04 -21.23 -7.45
N VAL A 7 -17.35 -21.28 -7.77
CA VAL A 7 -17.99 -20.28 -8.64
C VAL A 7 -17.96 -18.88 -8.02
N PHE A 8 -18.12 -18.78 -6.70
CA PHE A 8 -18.03 -17.51 -5.98
C PHE A 8 -16.59 -16.98 -5.96
N GLU A 9 -15.59 -17.84 -5.67
CA GLU A 9 -14.18 -17.44 -5.66
C GLU A 9 -13.74 -16.93 -7.04
N VAL A 10 -13.97 -17.72 -8.08
CA VAL A 10 -13.58 -17.37 -9.46
C VAL A 10 -14.35 -16.13 -9.94
N GLY A 11 -15.65 -16.07 -9.69
CA GLY A 11 -16.48 -14.92 -10.06
C GLY A 11 -16.02 -13.64 -9.37
N SER A 12 -15.70 -13.71 -8.08
CA SER A 12 -15.18 -12.56 -7.31
C SER A 12 -13.81 -12.11 -7.81
N MET A 13 -12.91 -13.03 -8.12
CA MET A 13 -11.60 -12.71 -8.68
C MET A 13 -11.70 -12.01 -10.03
N ILE A 14 -12.57 -12.51 -10.92
CA ILE A 14 -12.83 -11.87 -12.21
C ILE A 14 -13.41 -10.46 -12.01
N ALA A 15 -14.36 -10.30 -11.10
CA ALA A 15 -14.96 -9.00 -10.80
C ALA A 15 -13.92 -8.02 -10.24
N LEU A 16 -13.07 -8.45 -9.30
CA LEU A 16 -11.99 -7.64 -8.73
C LEU A 16 -10.98 -7.20 -9.79
N VAL A 17 -10.53 -8.13 -10.64
CA VAL A 17 -9.62 -7.80 -11.75
C VAL A 17 -10.28 -6.81 -12.71
N ALA A 18 -11.57 -6.99 -13.04
CA ALA A 18 -12.30 -6.07 -13.89
C ALA A 18 -12.41 -4.67 -13.28
N ILE A 19 -12.67 -4.56 -11.97
CA ILE A 19 -12.73 -3.28 -11.26
C ILE A 19 -11.35 -2.61 -11.25
N LEU A 20 -10.28 -3.36 -10.96
CA LEU A 20 -8.90 -2.84 -11.00
C LEU A 20 -8.52 -2.34 -12.39
N LEU A 21 -8.85 -3.10 -13.44
CA LEU A 21 -8.60 -2.70 -14.82
C LEU A 21 -9.43 -1.46 -15.21
N ALA A 22 -10.68 -1.38 -14.77
CA ALA A 22 -11.51 -0.21 -15.01
C ALA A 22 -10.93 1.04 -14.32
N ASP A 23 -10.49 0.93 -13.05
CA ASP A 23 -9.82 2.01 -12.33
C ASP A 23 -8.54 2.46 -13.05
N LEU A 24 -7.71 1.50 -13.48
CA LEU A 24 -6.50 1.74 -14.26
C LEU A 24 -6.80 2.50 -15.56
N LEU A 25 -7.81 2.07 -16.31
CA LEU A 25 -8.21 2.68 -17.58
C LEU A 25 -8.78 4.08 -17.40
N ILE A 26 -9.54 4.33 -16.34
CA ILE A 26 -10.09 5.66 -16.02
C ILE A 26 -8.93 6.64 -15.78
N VAL A 27 -7.95 6.25 -14.99
CA VAL A 27 -6.79 7.09 -14.69
C VAL A 27 -5.92 7.32 -15.92
N ALA A 28 -5.62 6.27 -16.67
CA ALA A 28 -4.80 6.37 -17.88
C ALA A 28 -5.43 7.29 -18.94
N ARG A 29 -6.76 7.35 -19.02
CA ARG A 29 -7.47 8.20 -19.99
C ARG A 29 -7.62 9.66 -19.57
N ARG A 30 -7.56 9.96 -18.28
CA ARG A 30 -7.75 11.31 -17.73
C ARG A 30 -6.72 11.61 -16.64
N PRO A 31 -5.44 11.78 -17.00
CA PRO A 31 -4.42 12.14 -16.03
C PRO A 31 -4.69 13.57 -15.53
N HIS A 32 -5.18 13.71 -14.31
CA HIS A 32 -5.36 15.00 -13.63
C HIS A 32 -5.09 14.80 -12.13
N VAL A 33 -4.71 15.86 -11.45
CA VAL A 33 -4.57 15.81 -9.99
C VAL A 33 -5.97 15.89 -9.38
N PRO A 34 -6.45 14.83 -8.68
CA PRO A 34 -7.80 14.82 -8.14
C PRO A 34 -7.97 15.85 -7.03
N THR A 35 -9.14 16.44 -6.94
CA THR A 35 -9.50 17.35 -5.85
C THR A 35 -9.77 16.57 -4.57
N LEU A 36 -9.69 17.23 -3.41
CA LEU A 36 -10.01 16.60 -2.11
C LEU A 36 -11.42 16.00 -2.09
N ARG A 37 -12.40 16.70 -2.68
CA ARG A 37 -13.78 16.22 -2.76
C ARG A 37 -13.88 14.96 -3.62
N GLU A 38 -13.22 14.97 -4.77
CA GLU A 38 -13.17 13.82 -5.68
C GLU A 38 -12.50 12.61 -5.00
N SER A 39 -11.34 12.82 -4.37
CA SER A 39 -10.65 11.76 -3.63
C SER A 39 -11.52 11.18 -2.51
N GLY A 40 -12.22 12.04 -1.75
CA GLY A 40 -13.13 11.60 -0.69
C GLY A 40 -14.31 10.76 -1.23
N ILE A 41 -14.90 11.15 -2.37
CA ILE A 41 -15.98 10.38 -3.02
C ILE A 41 -15.47 9.00 -3.45
N TRP A 42 -14.31 8.93 -4.09
CA TRP A 42 -13.74 7.66 -4.54
C TRP A 42 -13.35 6.75 -3.37
N VAL A 43 -12.79 7.30 -2.27
CA VAL A 43 -12.57 6.53 -1.04
C VAL A 43 -13.88 5.92 -0.54
N GLY A 44 -14.96 6.73 -0.50
CA GLY A 44 -16.29 6.24 -0.13
C GLY A 44 -16.81 5.13 -1.05
N VAL A 45 -16.56 5.24 -2.36
CA VAL A 45 -16.92 4.19 -3.33
C VAL A 45 -16.16 2.89 -3.05
N TYR A 46 -14.83 2.93 -2.82
CA TYR A 46 -14.05 1.72 -2.56
C TYR A 46 -14.41 1.08 -1.21
N VAL A 47 -14.64 1.88 -0.17
CA VAL A 47 -15.17 1.40 1.11
C VAL A 47 -16.54 0.75 0.91
N GLY A 48 -17.42 1.38 0.14
CA GLY A 48 -18.74 0.83 -0.20
C GLY A 48 -18.64 -0.52 -0.93
N LEU A 49 -17.73 -0.63 -1.90
CA LEU A 49 -17.47 -1.90 -2.61
C LEU A 49 -16.95 -2.99 -1.68
N ALA A 50 -16.06 -2.67 -0.73
CA ALA A 50 -15.58 -3.63 0.27
C ALA A 50 -16.72 -4.10 1.18
N LEU A 51 -17.61 -3.20 1.62
CA LEU A 51 -18.77 -3.55 2.42
C LEU A 51 -19.79 -4.40 1.65
N ILE A 52 -20.03 -4.08 0.36
CA ILE A 52 -20.86 -4.93 -0.52
C ILE A 52 -20.25 -6.31 -0.64
N PHE A 53 -18.93 -6.41 -0.83
CA PHE A 53 -18.24 -7.70 -0.89
C PHE A 53 -18.36 -8.47 0.44
N ALA A 54 -18.26 -7.80 1.59
CA ALA A 54 -18.50 -8.42 2.90
C ALA A 54 -19.91 -8.99 3.02
N VAL A 55 -20.94 -8.28 2.51
CA VAL A 55 -22.31 -8.79 2.48
C VAL A 55 -22.44 -9.99 1.54
N LEU A 56 -21.79 -9.96 0.38
CA LEU A 56 -21.75 -11.14 -0.53
C LEU A 56 -21.07 -12.33 0.16
N MET A 57 -19.96 -12.11 0.85
CA MET A 57 -19.30 -13.15 1.66
C MET A 57 -20.26 -13.71 2.72
N LEU A 58 -21.01 -12.84 3.40
CA LEU A 58 -22.00 -13.27 4.41
C LEU A 58 -23.07 -14.19 3.80
N VAL A 59 -23.56 -13.86 2.61
CA VAL A 59 -24.63 -14.63 1.95
C VAL A 59 -24.12 -15.95 1.38
N PHE A 60 -22.94 -15.95 0.74
CA PHE A 60 -22.44 -17.13 0.01
C PHE A 60 -21.46 -17.99 0.80
N ALA A 61 -20.77 -17.41 1.79
CA ALA A 61 -19.70 -18.05 2.55
C ALA A 61 -19.99 -18.15 4.08
N GLY A 62 -21.03 -17.47 4.55
CA GLY A 62 -21.42 -17.45 5.94
C GLY A 62 -20.72 -16.37 6.78
N GLY A 63 -21.18 -16.25 8.04
CA GLY A 63 -20.76 -15.18 8.95
C GLY A 63 -19.27 -15.19 9.31
N ASP A 64 -18.70 -16.38 9.49
CA ASP A 64 -17.29 -16.53 9.87
C ASP A 64 -16.37 -15.99 8.78
N SER A 65 -16.59 -16.38 7.52
CA SER A 65 -15.81 -15.91 6.36
C SER A 65 -15.96 -14.42 6.13
N ALA A 66 -17.17 -13.87 6.27
CA ALA A 66 -17.44 -12.45 6.18
C ALA A 66 -16.73 -11.66 7.31
N GLY A 67 -16.74 -12.20 8.52
CA GLY A 67 -16.05 -11.64 9.67
C GLY A 67 -14.52 -11.62 9.47
N GLN A 68 -13.97 -12.73 8.99
CA GLN A 68 -12.54 -12.83 8.66
C GLN A 68 -12.13 -11.83 7.56
N PHE A 69 -12.95 -11.70 6.50
CA PHE A 69 -12.70 -10.71 5.45
C PHE A 69 -12.72 -9.28 6.00
N LEU A 70 -13.74 -8.91 6.78
CA LEU A 70 -13.83 -7.57 7.36
C LEU A 70 -12.66 -7.27 8.30
N ALA A 71 -12.30 -8.22 9.17
CA ALA A 71 -11.17 -8.08 10.07
C ALA A 71 -9.85 -7.93 9.29
N GLY A 72 -9.62 -8.79 8.28
CA GLY A 72 -8.44 -8.73 7.42
C GLY A 72 -8.37 -7.42 6.62
N TRP A 73 -9.49 -7.01 6.02
CA TRP A 73 -9.58 -5.75 5.26
C TRP A 73 -9.33 -4.53 6.14
N LEU A 74 -9.93 -4.44 7.33
CA LEU A 74 -9.72 -3.32 8.25
C LEU A 74 -8.28 -3.27 8.75
N THR A 75 -7.69 -4.43 9.06
CA THR A 75 -6.29 -4.53 9.47
C THR A 75 -5.37 -4.04 8.36
N GLU A 76 -5.54 -4.56 7.15
CA GLU A 76 -4.72 -4.15 6.00
C GLU A 76 -4.92 -2.68 5.65
N TYR A 77 -6.17 -2.19 5.68
CA TYR A 77 -6.48 -0.79 5.39
C TYR A 77 -5.83 0.14 6.40
N SER A 78 -5.82 -0.23 7.69
CA SER A 78 -5.16 0.53 8.77
C SER A 78 -3.64 0.58 8.56
N LEU A 79 -3.00 -0.58 8.33
CA LEU A 79 -1.56 -0.66 8.08
C LEU A 79 -1.16 0.06 6.78
N SER A 80 -2.02 -0.02 5.77
CA SER A 80 -1.78 0.65 4.48
C SER A 80 -1.84 2.18 4.57
N ILE A 81 -2.58 2.76 5.52
CA ILE A 81 -2.57 4.21 5.77
C ILE A 81 -1.19 4.66 6.27
N ASP A 82 -0.56 3.90 7.16
CA ASP A 82 0.80 4.20 7.64
C ASP A 82 1.81 4.13 6.49
N ASN A 83 1.69 3.12 5.63
CA ASN A 83 2.53 2.97 4.43
C ASN A 83 2.42 4.18 3.49
N LEU A 84 1.24 4.81 3.46
CA LEU A 84 0.97 5.96 2.62
C LEU A 84 1.81 7.18 3.02
N PHE A 85 2.06 7.40 4.32
CA PHE A 85 2.95 8.46 4.78
C PHE A 85 4.37 8.29 4.21
N VAL A 86 4.85 7.07 4.17
CA VAL A 86 6.17 6.78 3.59
C VAL A 86 6.18 7.06 2.09
N PHE A 87 5.09 6.76 1.37
CA PHE A 87 4.97 7.14 -0.05
C PHE A 87 4.99 8.66 -0.25
N VAL A 88 4.33 9.43 0.63
CA VAL A 88 4.38 10.91 0.61
C VAL A 88 5.82 11.39 0.81
N ILE A 89 6.55 10.81 1.76
CA ILE A 89 7.95 11.15 2.02
C ILE A 89 8.84 10.81 0.82
N ILE A 90 8.67 9.63 0.23
CA ILE A 90 9.43 9.22 -0.96
C ILE A 90 9.17 10.20 -2.12
N MET A 91 7.90 10.52 -2.40
CA MET A 91 7.54 11.46 -3.46
C MET A 91 8.14 12.86 -3.24
N ALA A 92 8.11 13.35 -2.00
CA ALA A 92 8.70 14.63 -1.62
C ALA A 92 10.23 14.60 -1.73
N ARG A 93 10.88 13.57 -1.21
CA ARG A 93 12.34 13.40 -1.20
C ARG A 93 12.94 13.37 -2.60
N PHE A 94 12.27 12.68 -3.53
CA PHE A 94 12.72 12.63 -4.93
C PHE A 94 12.15 13.77 -5.77
N SER A 95 11.44 14.73 -5.15
CA SER A 95 10.84 15.88 -5.84
C SER A 95 10.00 15.47 -7.07
N VAL A 96 9.20 14.41 -6.92
CA VAL A 96 8.35 13.90 -8.00
C VAL A 96 7.34 14.98 -8.40
N PRO A 97 7.31 15.41 -9.68
CA PRO A 97 6.39 16.44 -10.14
C PRO A 97 4.91 16.05 -9.88
N LYS A 98 4.10 16.96 -9.32
CA LYS A 98 2.68 16.71 -8.98
C LYS A 98 1.89 16.12 -10.17
N LYS A 99 2.23 16.49 -11.40
CA LYS A 99 1.55 16.02 -12.63
C LYS A 99 1.69 14.51 -12.86
N ILE A 100 2.80 13.89 -12.44
CA ILE A 100 3.08 12.46 -12.66
C ILE A 100 2.90 11.62 -11.40
N GLN A 101 2.67 12.24 -10.23
CA GLN A 101 2.49 11.50 -8.96
C GLN A 101 1.37 10.46 -9.03
N GLN A 102 0.27 10.79 -9.72
CA GLN A 102 -0.86 9.87 -9.86
C GLN A 102 -0.47 8.60 -10.63
N GLU A 103 0.28 8.76 -11.72
CA GLU A 103 0.75 7.65 -12.55
C GLU A 103 1.84 6.83 -11.82
N VAL A 104 2.72 7.51 -11.08
CA VAL A 104 3.76 6.85 -10.25
C VAL A 104 3.13 6.01 -9.15
N LEU A 105 2.12 6.55 -8.44
CA LEU A 105 1.36 5.81 -7.43
C LEU A 105 0.64 4.62 -8.03
N LEU A 106 0.02 4.80 -9.19
CA LEU A 106 -0.67 3.72 -9.89
C LEU A 106 0.28 2.56 -10.20
N LEU A 107 1.46 2.85 -10.79
CA LEU A 107 2.48 1.84 -11.05
C LEU A 107 3.00 1.22 -9.75
N GLY A 108 3.21 2.02 -8.71
CA GLY A 108 3.59 1.55 -7.38
C GLY A 108 2.59 0.56 -6.80
N ILE A 109 1.28 0.88 -6.87
CA ILE A 109 0.20 0.00 -6.40
C ILE A 109 0.13 -1.30 -7.21
N ILE A 110 0.33 -1.24 -8.55
CA ILE A 110 0.37 -2.46 -9.37
C ILE A 110 1.55 -3.36 -8.96
N ILE A 111 2.73 -2.77 -8.77
CA ILE A 111 3.91 -3.50 -8.29
C ILE A 111 3.62 -4.11 -6.91
N ALA A 112 3.05 -3.34 -6.00
CA ALA A 112 2.64 -3.78 -4.68
C ALA A 112 1.67 -4.97 -4.74
N LEU A 113 0.61 -4.89 -5.55
CA LEU A 113 -0.36 -5.97 -5.73
C LEU A 113 0.27 -7.25 -6.25
N VAL A 114 1.16 -7.16 -7.23
CA VAL A 114 1.88 -8.32 -7.78
C VAL A 114 2.78 -8.95 -6.72
N LEU A 115 3.58 -8.13 -6.03
CA LEU A 115 4.48 -8.62 -4.98
C LEU A 115 3.70 -9.25 -3.83
N ARG A 116 2.65 -8.60 -3.33
CA ARG A 116 1.79 -9.13 -2.27
C ARG A 116 1.07 -10.41 -2.71
N GLY A 117 0.58 -10.47 -3.95
CA GLY A 117 -0.02 -11.68 -4.50
C GLY A 117 0.96 -12.86 -4.47
N ILE A 118 2.21 -12.65 -4.89
CA ILE A 118 3.26 -13.67 -4.81
C ILE A 118 3.53 -14.07 -3.35
N PHE A 119 3.64 -13.09 -2.43
CA PHE A 119 3.87 -13.33 -1.01
C PHE A 119 2.74 -14.12 -0.35
N ILE A 120 1.49 -13.80 -0.69
CA ILE A 120 0.31 -14.51 -0.18
C ILE A 120 0.32 -15.96 -0.66
N LEU A 121 0.59 -16.20 -1.94
CA LEU A 121 0.66 -17.56 -2.50
C LEU A 121 1.80 -18.36 -1.87
N VAL A 122 2.99 -17.77 -1.74
CA VAL A 122 4.13 -18.43 -1.08
C VAL A 122 3.84 -18.65 0.40
N GLY A 123 3.28 -17.68 1.10
CA GLY A 123 2.90 -17.77 2.50
C GLY A 123 1.87 -18.86 2.75
N ALA A 124 0.83 -18.95 1.92
CA ALA A 124 -0.18 -20.00 2.00
C ALA A 124 0.42 -21.40 1.83
N GLN A 125 1.28 -21.59 0.82
CA GLN A 125 1.99 -22.84 0.58
C GLN A 125 2.91 -23.24 1.75
N LEU A 126 3.58 -22.25 2.33
CA LEU A 126 4.45 -22.48 3.47
C LEU A 126 3.65 -22.90 4.70
N ILE A 127 2.51 -22.24 4.96
CA ILE A 127 1.63 -22.56 6.09
C ILE A 127 1.03 -23.96 5.92
N GLU A 128 0.57 -24.31 4.71
CA GLU A 128 -0.01 -25.62 4.41
C GLU A 128 0.99 -26.76 4.64
N ASN A 129 2.26 -26.56 4.25
CA ASN A 129 3.30 -27.58 4.37
C ASN A 129 4.03 -27.59 5.72
N PHE A 130 4.08 -26.44 6.40
CA PHE A 130 4.87 -26.23 7.62
C PHE A 130 4.10 -25.42 8.67
N SER A 131 3.20 -26.07 9.41
CA SER A 131 2.38 -25.39 10.44
C SER A 131 3.19 -24.66 11.53
N TRP A 132 4.46 -25.05 11.76
CA TRP A 132 5.35 -24.36 12.70
C TRP A 132 5.73 -22.93 12.26
N ILE A 133 5.51 -22.56 10.99
CA ILE A 133 5.74 -21.20 10.47
C ILE A 133 4.88 -20.16 11.19
N PHE A 134 3.70 -20.53 11.68
CA PHE A 134 2.89 -19.64 12.51
C PHE A 134 3.61 -19.14 13.75
N TYR A 135 4.46 -19.95 14.36
CA TYR A 135 5.26 -19.53 15.52
C TYR A 135 6.31 -18.51 15.14
N ILE A 136 6.92 -18.64 13.94
CA ILE A 136 7.85 -17.63 13.41
C ILE A 136 7.10 -16.33 13.11
N PHE A 137 5.95 -16.40 12.47
CA PHE A 137 5.13 -15.23 12.19
C PHE A 137 4.70 -14.51 13.47
N GLY A 138 4.24 -15.27 14.47
CA GLY A 138 3.88 -14.73 15.78
C GLY A 138 5.07 -14.06 16.47
N ALA A 139 6.23 -14.70 16.49
CA ALA A 139 7.46 -14.13 17.06
C ALA A 139 7.90 -12.86 16.33
N TRP A 140 7.81 -12.85 15.00
CA TRP A 140 8.10 -11.69 14.17
C TRP A 140 7.16 -10.51 14.49
N LEU A 141 5.85 -10.75 14.55
CA LEU A 141 4.86 -9.72 14.89
C LEU A 141 5.05 -9.16 16.30
N ILE A 142 5.40 -10.01 17.27
CA ILE A 142 5.72 -9.54 18.63
C ILE A 142 6.99 -8.68 18.60
N TRP A 143 8.00 -9.08 17.86
CA TRP A 143 9.25 -8.32 17.74
C TRP A 143 9.01 -6.94 17.09
N THR A 144 8.24 -6.89 15.98
CA THR A 144 7.90 -5.62 15.31
C THR A 144 7.05 -4.73 16.21
N ALA A 145 6.08 -5.30 16.95
CA ALA A 145 5.29 -4.55 17.92
C ALA A 145 6.16 -3.92 19.03
N ILE A 146 7.14 -4.67 19.56
CA ILE A 146 8.07 -4.16 20.58
C ILE A 146 8.95 -3.05 19.99
N GLN A 147 9.42 -3.19 18.75
CA GLN A 147 10.24 -2.20 18.07
C GLN A 147 9.45 -0.90 17.87
N GLN A 148 8.21 -0.99 17.44
CA GLN A 148 7.31 0.16 17.27
C GLN A 148 7.02 0.88 18.60
N LEU A 149 6.83 0.13 19.70
CA LEU A 149 6.65 0.72 21.04
C LEU A 149 7.91 1.40 21.59
N ARG A 150 9.10 0.95 21.19
CA ARG A 150 10.35 1.56 21.62
C ARG A 150 10.65 2.89 20.95
N GLY A 151 9.89 3.28 19.94
CA GLY A 151 10.05 4.56 19.27
C GLY A 151 11.48 4.75 18.73
N GLU A 152 12.13 3.67 18.25
CA GLU A 152 13.37 3.82 17.51
C GLU A 152 13.06 4.71 16.32
N ASP A 153 13.50 5.95 16.42
CA ASP A 153 13.26 7.01 15.47
C ASP A 153 13.55 6.50 14.05
N GLU A 154 12.50 6.37 13.25
CA GLU A 154 12.60 6.19 11.80
C GLU A 154 13.30 7.39 11.13
N ASP A 155 13.88 8.29 11.92
CA ASP A 155 14.55 9.52 11.49
C ASP A 155 15.87 9.27 10.75
N ASP A 156 16.36 8.06 10.75
CA ASP A 156 17.47 7.61 9.89
C ASP A 156 16.95 6.78 8.70
N GLN A 157 16.00 7.31 7.94
CA GLN A 157 15.71 6.78 6.60
C GLN A 157 16.91 7.05 5.68
N LYS A 158 18.03 6.39 6.03
CA LYS A 158 19.14 6.14 5.12
C LYS A 158 18.53 5.55 3.87
N ASP A 159 18.89 6.09 2.72
CA ASP A 159 18.52 5.49 1.42
C ASP A 159 18.51 3.98 1.57
N SER A 160 17.41 3.31 1.28
CA SER A 160 17.37 1.85 1.30
C SER A 160 18.63 1.34 0.63
N PHE A 161 19.28 0.33 1.19
CA PHE A 161 20.51 -0.23 0.64
C PHE A 161 20.42 -0.43 -0.88
N ILE A 162 19.25 -0.81 -1.36
CA ILE A 162 18.93 -1.00 -2.79
C ILE A 162 19.01 0.33 -3.55
N VAL A 163 18.43 1.41 -3.03
CA VAL A 163 18.48 2.74 -3.64
C VAL A 163 19.91 3.26 -3.72
N ARG A 164 20.69 3.06 -2.65
CA ARG A 164 22.12 3.43 -2.59
C ARG A 164 22.97 2.64 -3.58
N LEU A 165 22.71 1.33 -3.70
CA LEU A 165 23.37 0.45 -4.65
C LEU A 165 23.04 0.86 -6.09
N LEU A 166 21.77 1.19 -6.36
CA LEU A 166 21.31 1.63 -7.67
C LEU A 166 21.98 2.93 -8.10
N ARG A 167 22.03 3.94 -7.20
CA ARG A 167 22.72 5.21 -7.47
C ARG A 167 24.21 5.04 -7.79
N ARG A 168 24.85 4.00 -7.23
CA ARG A 168 26.27 3.71 -7.53
C ARG A 168 26.49 2.95 -8.83
N ARG A 169 25.51 2.16 -9.28
CA ARG A 169 25.65 1.26 -10.43
C ARG A 169 25.01 1.78 -11.71
N VAL A 170 24.09 2.74 -11.61
CA VAL A 170 23.26 3.20 -12.72
C VAL A 170 23.53 4.69 -12.95
N ARG A 171 23.73 5.08 -14.21
CA ARG A 171 23.83 6.50 -14.60
C ARG A 171 22.42 7.10 -14.57
N LEU A 172 22.16 7.93 -13.56
CA LEU A 172 20.90 8.60 -13.34
C LEU A 172 20.98 10.04 -13.88
N THR A 173 19.87 10.53 -14.45
CA THR A 173 19.67 11.96 -14.69
C THR A 173 19.07 12.63 -13.45
N ASP A 174 19.26 13.94 -13.33
CA ASP A 174 18.68 14.73 -12.23
C ASP A 174 17.24 15.15 -12.50
N THR A 175 16.73 14.93 -13.72
CA THR A 175 15.42 15.42 -14.17
C THR A 175 14.50 14.28 -14.60
N PHE A 176 13.21 14.44 -14.28
CA PHE A 176 12.16 13.54 -14.78
C PHE A 176 11.84 13.90 -16.26
N ASP A 177 11.70 12.89 -17.10
CA ASP A 177 11.19 13.01 -18.48
C ASP A 177 9.81 12.34 -18.57
N GLY A 178 8.81 12.94 -17.92
CA GLY A 178 7.47 12.34 -17.77
C GLY A 178 7.55 10.98 -17.10
N MET A 179 6.86 9.99 -17.68
CA MET A 179 6.84 8.59 -17.23
C MET A 179 7.90 7.69 -17.90
N LYS A 180 8.88 8.28 -18.56
CA LYS A 180 9.95 7.51 -19.20
C LYS A 180 10.97 7.04 -18.17
N PHE A 181 11.31 5.76 -18.22
CA PHE A 181 12.36 5.16 -17.39
C PHE A 181 13.77 5.48 -17.88
N ARG A 182 13.91 5.80 -19.16
CA ARG A 182 15.18 6.07 -19.82
C ARG A 182 15.08 7.29 -20.70
N THR A 183 16.11 8.12 -20.65
CA THR A 183 16.28 9.27 -21.55
C THR A 183 17.65 9.22 -22.20
N HIS A 184 17.80 9.92 -23.32
CA HIS A 184 19.09 10.08 -23.99
C HIS A 184 19.61 11.49 -23.69
N HIS A 185 20.77 11.56 -23.05
CA HIS A 185 21.49 12.79 -22.85
C HIS A 185 22.90 12.63 -23.45
N ASP A 186 23.33 13.53 -24.34
CA ASP A 186 24.64 13.51 -25.02
C ASP A 186 24.96 12.17 -25.73
N GLY A 187 23.95 11.53 -26.34
CA GLY A 187 24.10 10.25 -27.04
C GLY A 187 24.24 9.03 -26.14
N VAL A 188 24.22 9.20 -24.82
CA VAL A 188 24.29 8.11 -23.83
C VAL A 188 22.91 7.88 -23.19
N ARG A 189 22.59 6.60 -22.97
CA ARG A 189 21.35 6.22 -22.28
C ARG A 189 21.52 6.41 -20.77
N HIS A 190 20.64 7.21 -20.18
CA HIS A 190 20.56 7.41 -18.73
C HIS A 190 19.20 6.94 -18.23
N PHE A 191 19.14 6.48 -16.98
CA PHE A 191 17.87 6.22 -16.32
C PHE A 191 17.36 7.50 -15.66
N THR A 192 16.04 7.66 -15.65
CA THR A 192 15.39 8.78 -14.96
C THR A 192 15.22 8.46 -13.47
N PRO A 193 15.03 9.47 -12.61
CA PRO A 193 14.73 9.26 -11.20
C PRO A 193 13.48 8.42 -10.95
N LEU A 194 12.57 8.32 -11.94
CA LEU A 194 11.36 7.50 -11.88
C LEU A 194 11.66 6.04 -11.51
N LEU A 195 12.73 5.46 -12.08
CA LEU A 195 13.12 4.07 -11.76
C LEU A 195 13.44 3.93 -10.28
N VAL A 196 14.18 4.88 -9.72
CA VAL A 196 14.59 4.87 -8.30
C VAL A 196 13.37 5.01 -7.39
N VAL A 197 12.46 5.91 -7.74
CA VAL A 197 11.21 6.14 -6.99
C VAL A 197 10.36 4.87 -6.96
N LEU A 198 10.16 4.21 -8.10
CA LEU A 198 9.36 2.98 -8.16
C LEU A 198 10.01 1.82 -7.40
N ILE A 199 11.33 1.69 -7.47
CA ILE A 199 12.05 0.69 -6.69
C ILE A 199 11.95 1.01 -5.19
N ALA A 200 12.06 2.29 -4.80
CA ALA A 200 11.88 2.70 -3.41
C ALA A 200 10.47 2.36 -2.90
N ILE A 201 9.42 2.72 -3.66
CA ILE A 201 8.03 2.41 -3.33
C ILE A 201 7.82 0.90 -3.23
N GLY A 202 8.24 0.13 -4.24
CA GLY A 202 8.07 -1.33 -4.27
C GLY A 202 8.82 -2.03 -3.14
N THR A 203 10.05 -1.61 -2.85
CA THR A 203 10.85 -2.19 -1.74
C THR A 203 10.23 -1.87 -0.38
N THR A 204 9.75 -0.63 -0.21
CA THR A 204 9.11 -0.22 1.03
C THR A 204 7.79 -0.97 1.24
N ASP A 205 6.95 -1.08 0.19
CA ASP A 205 5.71 -1.86 0.30
C ASP A 205 5.98 -3.34 0.58
N LEU A 206 7.06 -3.90 0.03
CA LEU A 206 7.48 -5.27 0.33
C LEU A 206 7.85 -5.45 1.80
N LEU A 207 8.56 -4.49 2.40
CA LEU A 207 8.89 -4.52 3.83
C LEU A 207 7.62 -4.49 4.68
N PHE A 208 6.64 -3.66 4.33
CA PHE A 208 5.35 -3.61 5.03
C PHE A 208 4.53 -4.88 4.82
N ALA A 209 4.63 -5.52 3.65
CA ALA A 209 3.97 -6.80 3.39
C ALA A 209 4.50 -7.93 4.29
N LEU A 210 5.77 -7.87 4.73
CA LEU A 210 6.34 -8.83 5.69
C LEU A 210 5.64 -8.77 7.05
N ASP A 211 5.05 -7.64 7.43
CA ASP A 211 4.31 -7.48 8.68
C ASP A 211 2.80 -7.72 8.47
N SER A 212 2.21 -7.16 7.41
CA SER A 212 0.77 -7.21 7.18
C SER A 212 0.27 -8.60 6.77
N ILE A 213 0.99 -9.32 5.92
CA ILE A 213 0.55 -10.64 5.43
C ILE A 213 0.52 -11.68 6.55
N PRO A 214 1.55 -11.84 7.41
CA PRO A 214 1.46 -12.69 8.59
C PRO A 214 0.32 -12.30 9.54
N ALA A 215 0.06 -11.00 9.73
CA ALA A 215 -1.02 -10.51 10.57
C ALA A 215 -2.39 -10.97 10.06
N ILE A 216 -2.62 -10.91 8.73
CA ILE A 216 -3.88 -11.37 8.13
C ILE A 216 -3.98 -12.89 8.16
N PHE A 217 -2.88 -13.63 7.95
CA PHE A 217 -2.86 -15.08 8.11
C PHE A 217 -3.15 -15.51 9.56
N GLY A 218 -2.89 -14.67 10.55
CA GLY A 218 -3.36 -14.87 11.93
C GLY A 218 -4.87 -14.71 12.11
N ILE A 219 -5.57 -14.06 11.17
CA ILE A 219 -7.04 -13.89 11.18
C ILE A 219 -7.71 -15.01 10.37
N THR A 220 -7.13 -15.41 9.23
CA THR A 220 -7.70 -16.40 8.31
C THR A 220 -6.61 -17.17 7.58
N GLU A 221 -6.80 -18.48 7.45
CA GLU A 221 -5.90 -19.34 6.66
C GLU A 221 -6.29 -19.39 5.17
N SER A 222 -7.42 -18.78 4.77
CA SER A 222 -7.89 -18.78 3.40
C SER A 222 -7.09 -17.78 2.54
N PRO A 223 -6.29 -18.24 1.56
CA PRO A 223 -5.54 -17.35 0.67
C PRO A 223 -6.45 -16.41 -0.12
N PHE A 224 -7.66 -16.86 -0.44
CA PHE A 224 -8.68 -16.06 -1.12
C PHE A 224 -9.10 -14.86 -0.26
N ILE A 225 -9.39 -15.07 1.02
CA ILE A 225 -9.79 -13.99 1.94
C ILE A 225 -8.62 -13.03 2.15
N VAL A 226 -7.39 -13.55 2.36
CA VAL A 226 -6.18 -12.73 2.50
C VAL A 226 -5.97 -11.86 1.27
N PHE A 227 -6.07 -12.44 0.07
CA PHE A 227 -5.86 -11.73 -1.18
C PHE A 227 -6.94 -10.67 -1.42
N THR A 228 -8.23 -11.03 -1.27
CA THR A 228 -9.34 -10.08 -1.49
C THR A 228 -9.31 -8.92 -0.50
N ALA A 229 -9.00 -9.17 0.78
CA ALA A 229 -8.82 -8.14 1.79
C ALA A 229 -7.72 -7.14 1.41
N ASN A 230 -6.57 -7.65 0.94
CA ASN A 230 -5.45 -6.84 0.44
C ASN A 230 -5.85 -6.01 -0.78
N VAL A 231 -6.50 -6.60 -1.78
CA VAL A 231 -6.93 -5.89 -2.99
C VAL A 231 -7.86 -4.73 -2.65
N PHE A 232 -8.90 -4.99 -1.83
CA PHE A 232 -9.83 -3.94 -1.42
C PHE A 232 -9.17 -2.83 -0.59
N ALA A 233 -8.17 -3.15 0.24
CA ALA A 233 -7.43 -2.15 0.99
C ALA A 233 -6.56 -1.26 0.07
N LEU A 234 -5.89 -1.87 -0.91
CA LEU A 234 -5.00 -1.16 -1.83
C LEU A 234 -5.74 -0.32 -2.87
N MET A 235 -6.97 -0.70 -3.26
CA MET A 235 -7.76 0.05 -4.24
C MET A 235 -8.01 1.51 -3.83
N GLY A 236 -8.19 1.80 -2.55
CA GLY A 236 -8.42 3.15 -2.03
C GLY A 236 -7.15 3.98 -1.79
N LEU A 237 -5.97 3.36 -1.77
CA LEU A 237 -4.73 4.01 -1.33
C LEU A 237 -4.34 5.23 -2.16
N ARG A 238 -4.50 5.17 -3.47
CA ARG A 238 -4.18 6.31 -4.36
C ARG A 238 -5.01 7.54 -4.00
N GLN A 239 -6.29 7.36 -3.75
CA GLN A 239 -7.19 8.45 -3.41
C GLN A 239 -6.90 8.99 -2.00
N LEU A 240 -6.57 8.09 -1.08
CA LEU A 240 -6.10 8.47 0.25
C LEU A 240 -4.81 9.27 0.22
N TYR A 241 -3.88 8.97 -0.70
CA TYR A 241 -2.66 9.75 -0.88
C TYR A 241 -2.98 11.23 -1.17
N PHE A 242 -3.87 11.49 -2.14
CA PHE A 242 -4.24 12.87 -2.48
C PHE A 242 -5.08 13.53 -1.38
N LEU A 243 -5.91 12.76 -0.69
CA LEU A 243 -6.67 13.24 0.45
C LEU A 243 -5.74 13.67 1.59
N LEU A 244 -4.78 12.82 1.97
CA LEU A 244 -3.80 13.11 3.01
C LEU A 244 -2.86 14.24 2.60
N GLY A 245 -2.34 14.24 1.37
CA GLY A 245 -1.48 15.30 0.85
C GLY A 245 -2.19 16.66 0.89
N GLY A 246 -3.45 16.72 0.48
CA GLY A 246 -4.24 17.93 0.55
C GLY A 246 -4.64 18.35 1.96
N LEU A 247 -4.81 17.40 2.90
CA LEU A 247 -4.97 17.69 4.31
C LEU A 247 -3.69 18.24 4.93
N LEU A 248 -2.55 17.62 4.66
CA LEU A 248 -1.24 18.06 5.14
C LEU A 248 -0.92 19.50 4.69
N GLU A 249 -1.25 19.86 3.44
CA GLU A 249 -1.11 21.24 2.96
C GLU A 249 -2.00 22.23 3.74
N ARG A 250 -3.16 21.79 4.22
CA ARG A 250 -4.08 22.61 5.04
C ARG A 250 -3.70 22.62 6.53
N LEU A 251 -2.99 21.60 7.00
CA LEU A 251 -2.55 21.46 8.39
C LEU A 251 -1.26 22.27 8.70
N VAL A 252 -1.00 23.35 7.95
CA VAL A 252 0.12 24.28 8.23
C VAL A 252 0.10 24.77 9.69
N TYR A 253 -1.07 24.86 10.29
CA TYR A 253 -1.26 25.24 11.68
C TYR A 253 -1.09 24.10 12.69
N LEU A 254 -0.98 22.84 12.25
CA LEU A 254 -0.81 21.68 13.14
C LEU A 254 0.45 21.81 13.99
N LYS A 255 1.56 22.30 13.40
CA LYS A 255 2.80 22.59 14.13
C LYS A 255 2.61 23.57 15.30
N TYR A 256 1.74 24.56 15.13
CA TYR A 256 1.41 25.52 16.20
C TYR A 256 0.51 24.87 17.26
N GLY A 257 -0.45 24.03 16.84
CA GLY A 257 -1.28 23.26 17.76
C GLY A 257 -0.46 22.30 18.62
N ILE A 258 0.47 21.56 18.01
CA ILE A 258 1.40 20.67 18.72
C ILE A 258 2.30 21.47 19.66
N ALA A 259 2.85 22.61 19.22
CA ALA A 259 3.68 23.47 20.06
C ALA A 259 2.90 23.99 21.29
N VAL A 260 1.64 24.38 21.13
CA VAL A 260 0.77 24.80 22.24
C VAL A 260 0.50 23.64 23.19
N ILE A 261 0.21 22.44 22.70
CA ILE A 261 -0.01 21.26 23.54
C ILE A 261 1.26 20.91 24.30
N LEU A 262 2.42 20.91 23.65
CA LEU A 262 3.71 20.62 24.29
C LEU A 262 4.06 21.69 25.33
N ALA A 263 3.81 22.98 25.05
CA ALA A 263 3.99 24.05 26.01
C ALA A 263 3.07 23.88 27.22
N PHE A 264 1.81 23.52 27.02
CA PHE A 264 0.86 23.26 28.10
C PHE A 264 1.28 22.06 28.97
N ILE A 265 1.78 20.98 28.35
CA ILE A 265 2.29 19.81 29.08
C ILE A 265 3.57 20.17 29.85
N GLY A 266 4.45 20.98 29.24
CA GLY A 266 5.72 21.37 29.87
C GLY A 266 5.58 22.35 31.05
N VAL A 267 4.44 23.04 31.17
CA VAL A 267 4.13 23.96 32.29
C VAL A 267 3.40 23.25 33.45
N LYS A 268 2.85 22.06 33.20
CA LYS A 268 2.17 21.24 34.21
C LYS A 268 3.16 20.37 34.98
#